data_f60782f4db599a75cd43ea4bdf1e31e0
#
_entry.id   f60782f4db599a75cd43ea4bdf1e31e0
#
_cell.length_a   1.000
_cell.length_b   1.000
_cell.length_c   1.000
_cell.angle_alpha   90.00
_cell.angle_beta   90.00
_cell.angle_gamma   90.00
#
_symmetry.space_group_name_H-M   'P 1'
#
loop_
_entity.id
_entity.type
_entity.pdbx_description
1 polymer ?
#
loop_
_entity_poly.entity_id
_entity_poly.type
_entity_poly.pdbx_seq_one_letter_code
_entity_poly.pdbx_strand_id
1 'polypeptide(L)'
;MRILISNDDGYKADGIIQLAKSLSEIAAVIVVAPSENKSAASSSLTIGKPLKPIKIDTNIYAIDATPSDCVHLALCGFIKESIDLVVTGINFGANLGDDVIYSGTVAGAIEGRFLGLPSIAMSLASWECNNFDTAGNICLLYTSPSPRD
;
A
#
# COMPACT_ATOMS: atom_id res chain seq x y z
N MET A 1 14.53 8.53 -4.10
CA MET A 1 13.17 8.00 -4.32
C MET A 1 12.49 7.82 -2.97
N ARG A 2 11.22 8.16 -2.88
CA ARG A 2 10.38 7.96 -1.68
C ARG A 2 9.11 7.23 -2.07
N ILE A 3 8.80 6.14 -1.36
CA ILE A 3 7.67 5.25 -1.65
C ILE A 3 6.63 5.35 -0.53
N LEU A 4 5.38 5.59 -0.91
CA LEU A 4 4.23 5.46 -0.02
C LEU A 4 3.73 4.01 -0.08
N ILE A 5 3.58 3.38 1.08
CA ILE A 5 3.04 2.02 1.19
C ILE A 5 1.72 2.03 1.94
N SER A 6 0.74 1.27 1.43
CA SER A 6 -0.54 0.99 2.09
C SER A 6 -0.97 -0.46 1.87
N ASN A 7 -2.04 -0.90 2.52
CA ASN A 7 -2.67 -2.22 2.32
C ASN A 7 -4.12 -2.18 2.81
N ASP A 8 -4.83 -3.30 2.73
CA ASP A 8 -6.16 -3.48 3.33
C ASP A 8 -6.17 -4.40 4.57
N ASP A 9 -5.08 -5.14 4.80
CA ASP A 9 -4.95 -6.03 5.98
C ASP A 9 -4.61 -5.28 7.28
N GLY A 10 -4.23 -4.00 7.18
CA GLY A 10 -3.83 -3.15 8.30
C GLY A 10 -2.31 -3.04 8.49
N TYR A 11 -1.88 -1.99 9.19
CA TYR A 11 -0.46 -1.63 9.32
C TYR A 11 0.42 -2.67 10.07
N LYS A 12 -0.18 -3.60 10.80
CA LYS A 12 0.50 -4.68 11.54
C LYS A 12 0.61 -5.98 10.76
N ALA A 13 0.02 -6.08 9.58
CA ALA A 13 0.02 -7.31 8.80
C ALA A 13 1.44 -7.66 8.31
N ASP A 14 1.75 -8.94 8.27
CA ASP A 14 3.09 -9.42 7.84
C ASP A 14 3.44 -8.97 6.43
N GLY A 15 2.44 -8.91 5.54
CA GLY A 15 2.63 -8.48 4.15
C GLY A 15 3.16 -7.06 4.02
N ILE A 16 2.58 -6.09 4.74
CA ILE A 16 3.03 -4.69 4.65
C ILE A 16 4.38 -4.48 5.37
N ILE A 17 4.62 -5.21 6.46
CA ILE A 17 5.90 -5.18 7.17
C ILE A 17 7.02 -5.69 6.27
N GLN A 18 6.80 -6.82 5.59
CA GLN A 18 7.78 -7.37 4.66
C GLN A 18 7.98 -6.47 3.43
N LEU A 19 6.90 -5.90 2.89
CA LEU A 19 6.99 -4.94 1.78
C LEU A 19 7.83 -3.71 2.15
N ALA A 20 7.56 -3.13 3.31
CA ALA A 20 8.31 -1.98 3.81
C ALA A 20 9.79 -2.32 4.00
N LYS A 21 10.10 -3.49 4.56
CA LYS A 21 11.47 -3.99 4.72
C LYS A 21 12.19 -4.10 3.38
N SER A 22 11.60 -4.77 2.40
CA SER A 22 12.20 -4.96 1.08
C SER A 22 12.44 -3.62 0.39
N LEU A 23 11.44 -2.75 0.32
CA LEU A 23 11.54 -1.46 -0.38
C LEU A 23 12.48 -0.46 0.32
N SER A 24 12.71 -0.62 1.62
CA SER A 24 13.67 0.20 2.37
C SER A 24 15.12 -0.01 1.93
N GLU A 25 15.42 -1.07 1.19
CA GLU A 25 16.76 -1.33 0.62
C GLU A 25 17.09 -0.33 -0.51
N ILE A 26 16.08 0.22 -1.19
CA ILE A 26 16.27 1.06 -2.38
C ILE A 26 15.68 2.47 -2.27
N ALA A 27 14.84 2.73 -1.27
CA ALA A 27 14.11 3.97 -1.14
C ALA A 27 13.82 4.35 0.31
N ALA A 28 13.52 5.62 0.56
CA ALA A 28 12.86 6.03 1.79
C ALA A 28 11.38 5.59 1.75
N VAL A 29 10.92 4.91 2.78
CA VAL A 29 9.57 4.34 2.86
C VAL A 29 8.72 5.10 3.89
N ILE A 30 7.48 5.40 3.53
CA ILE A 30 6.44 5.88 4.44
C ILE A 30 5.27 4.92 4.36
N VAL A 31 4.82 4.42 5.51
CA VAL A 31 3.66 3.54 5.63
C VAL A 31 2.46 4.35 6.13
N VAL A 32 1.38 4.36 5.37
CA VAL A 32 0.08 4.90 5.78
C VAL A 32 -0.98 3.86 5.47
N ALA A 33 -1.48 3.18 6.48
CA ALA A 33 -2.34 2.03 6.30
C ALA A 33 -3.53 2.03 7.29
N PRO A 34 -4.57 1.25 7.02
CA PRO A 34 -5.68 1.06 7.95
C PRO A 34 -5.19 0.59 9.32
N SER A 35 -5.84 1.08 10.38
CA SER A 35 -5.58 0.65 11.76
C SER A 35 -5.94 -0.81 12.01
N GLU A 36 -6.91 -1.33 11.26
CA GLU A 36 -7.43 -2.69 11.31
C GLU A 36 -7.66 -3.23 9.91
N ASN A 37 -7.90 -4.54 9.79
CA ASN A 37 -8.22 -5.17 8.51
C ASN A 37 -9.51 -4.55 7.91
N LYS A 38 -9.43 -4.12 6.66
CA LYS A 38 -10.51 -3.54 5.85
C LYS A 38 -10.75 -4.35 4.58
N SER A 39 -10.38 -5.63 4.57
CA SER A 39 -10.69 -6.53 3.45
C SER A 39 -12.18 -6.46 3.12
N ALA A 40 -12.52 -6.51 1.84
CA ALA A 40 -13.87 -6.33 1.31
C ALA A 40 -14.45 -4.87 1.40
N ALA A 41 -13.65 -3.87 1.78
CA ALA A 41 -14.09 -2.48 1.72
C ALA A 41 -14.19 -1.93 0.28
N SER A 42 -13.69 -2.67 -0.71
CA SER A 42 -13.64 -2.25 -2.12
C SER A 42 -12.97 -0.89 -2.33
N SER A 43 -13.20 -0.25 -3.47
CA SER A 43 -12.71 1.10 -3.79
C SER A 43 -13.58 2.19 -3.15
N SER A 44 -13.85 2.09 -1.84
CA SER A 44 -14.68 3.06 -1.14
C SER A 44 -13.85 4.17 -0.49
N LEU A 45 -14.38 5.39 -0.54
CA LEU A 45 -13.90 6.54 0.22
C LEU A 45 -14.84 6.81 1.40
N THR A 46 -14.28 7.15 2.54
CA THR A 46 -15.04 7.50 3.74
C THR A 46 -15.55 8.93 3.64
N ILE A 47 -16.85 9.09 3.49
CA ILE A 47 -17.52 10.39 3.41
C ILE A 47 -18.30 10.63 4.72
N GLY A 48 -18.21 11.82 5.25
CA GLY A 48 -19.06 12.26 6.37
C GLY A 48 -18.53 12.03 7.78
N LYS A 49 -17.31 11.46 7.95
CA LYS A 49 -16.61 11.46 9.24
C LYS A 49 -15.19 12.00 9.10
N PRO A 50 -14.68 12.75 10.08
CA PRO A 50 -13.28 13.17 10.07
C PRO A 50 -12.36 11.97 10.24
N LEU A 51 -11.33 11.87 9.42
CA LEU A 51 -10.30 10.86 9.51
C LEU A 51 -9.05 11.45 10.16
N LYS A 52 -8.48 10.73 11.12
CA LYS A 52 -7.32 11.21 11.87
C LYS A 52 -6.15 10.24 11.73
N PRO A 53 -5.04 10.66 11.09
CA PRO A 53 -3.81 9.87 11.11
C PRO A 53 -3.23 9.80 12.52
N ILE A 54 -2.92 8.57 12.96
CA ILE A 54 -2.24 8.30 14.23
C ILE A 54 -0.81 7.90 13.89
N LYS A 55 0.15 8.69 14.34
CA LYS A 55 1.57 8.35 14.17
C LYS A 55 1.94 7.21 15.12
N ILE A 56 2.36 6.09 14.53
CA ILE A 56 2.76 4.88 15.26
C ILE A 56 4.28 4.88 15.48
N ASP A 57 5.04 5.27 14.44
CA ASP A 57 6.50 5.35 14.47
C ASP A 57 6.97 6.46 13.51
N THR A 58 8.26 6.62 13.32
CA THR A 58 8.87 7.72 12.55
C THR A 58 8.23 7.91 11.17
N ASN A 59 8.01 6.83 10.44
CA ASN A 59 7.41 6.86 9.09
C ASN A 59 6.22 5.91 8.97
N ILE A 60 5.53 5.62 10.08
CA ILE A 60 4.39 4.70 10.11
C ILE A 60 3.19 5.41 10.71
N TYR A 61 2.11 5.45 9.96
CA TYR A 61 0.83 6.05 10.35
C TYR A 61 -0.30 5.04 10.17
N ALA A 62 -1.22 5.02 11.13
CA ALA A 62 -2.45 4.23 11.07
C ALA A 62 -3.67 5.15 10.99
N ILE A 63 -4.68 4.75 10.21
CA ILE A 63 -5.94 5.50 10.06
C ILE A 63 -7.10 4.52 10.15
N ASP A 64 -8.16 4.85 10.89
CA ASP A 64 -9.42 4.05 10.83
C ASP A 64 -10.18 4.40 9.55
N ALA A 65 -9.71 3.85 8.42
CA ALA A 65 -10.17 4.20 7.10
C ALA A 65 -9.85 3.08 6.09
N THR A 66 -10.30 3.24 4.84
CA THR A 66 -9.98 2.33 3.74
C THR A 66 -8.55 2.56 3.20
N PRO A 67 -7.98 1.62 2.42
CA PRO A 67 -6.71 1.86 1.74
C PRO A 67 -6.71 3.09 0.82
N SER A 68 -7.81 3.32 0.10
CA SER A 68 -7.97 4.52 -0.75
C SER A 68 -7.91 5.80 0.08
N ASP A 69 -8.62 5.85 1.23
CA ASP A 69 -8.54 6.98 2.16
C ASP A 69 -7.12 7.20 2.67
N CYS A 70 -6.41 6.12 3.02
CA CYS A 70 -5.05 6.19 3.53
C CYS A 70 -4.10 6.82 2.51
N VAL A 71 -4.17 6.36 1.25
CA VAL A 71 -3.36 6.91 0.15
C VAL A 71 -3.76 8.36 -0.14
N HIS A 72 -5.05 8.65 -0.24
CA HIS A 72 -5.56 10.00 -0.50
C HIS A 72 -5.10 11.01 0.57
N LEU A 73 -5.32 10.69 1.84
CA LEU A 73 -4.93 11.56 2.94
C LEU A 73 -3.42 11.73 3.06
N ALA A 74 -2.65 10.69 2.78
CA ALA A 74 -1.21 10.80 2.75
C ALA A 74 -0.75 11.81 1.70
N LEU A 75 -1.22 11.67 0.46
CA LEU A 75 -0.76 12.46 -0.68
C LEU A 75 -1.31 13.90 -0.69
N CYS A 76 -2.57 14.09 -0.29
CA CYS A 76 -3.23 15.39 -0.33
C CYS A 76 -3.27 16.13 1.00
N GLY A 77 -3.00 15.44 2.12
CA GLY A 77 -3.25 15.96 3.45
C GLY A 77 -1.99 16.28 4.27
N PHE A 78 -1.35 15.26 4.84
CA PHE A 78 -0.42 15.47 5.94
C PHE A 78 1.04 15.10 5.64
N ILE A 79 1.33 14.28 4.64
CA ILE A 79 2.72 14.03 4.19
C ILE A 79 3.18 15.24 3.38
N LYS A 80 4.26 15.88 3.82
CA LYS A 80 4.80 17.10 3.18
C LYS A 80 5.87 16.80 2.15
N GLU A 81 6.49 15.66 2.28
CA GLU A 81 7.54 15.18 1.40
C GLU A 81 6.94 14.71 0.07
N SER A 82 7.66 14.95 -1.02
CA SER A 82 7.27 14.41 -2.32
C SER A 82 7.35 12.89 -2.32
N ILE A 83 6.32 12.24 -2.82
CA ILE A 83 6.24 10.80 -3.05
C ILE A 83 6.47 10.55 -4.55
N ASP A 84 7.26 9.54 -4.87
CA ASP A 84 7.60 9.18 -6.25
C ASP A 84 6.83 7.95 -6.74
N LEU A 85 6.37 7.09 -5.82
CA LEU A 85 5.70 5.83 -6.13
C LEU A 85 4.73 5.46 -5.01
N VAL A 86 3.59 4.87 -5.35
CA VAL A 86 2.68 4.21 -4.41
C VAL A 86 2.76 2.70 -4.60
N VAL A 87 2.94 1.95 -3.52
CA VAL A 87 2.88 0.48 -3.54
C VAL A 87 1.89 0.01 -2.49
N THR A 88 0.93 -0.81 -2.89
CA THR A 88 -0.07 -1.38 -1.97
C THR A 88 0.08 -2.88 -1.84
N GLY A 89 -0.02 -3.39 -0.63
CA GLY A 89 0.13 -4.81 -0.31
C GLY A 89 1.20 -5.05 0.78
N ILE A 90 1.76 -6.25 0.86
CA ILE A 90 1.46 -7.45 0.06
C ILE A 90 0.19 -8.08 0.61
N ASN A 91 -0.84 -8.18 -0.22
CA ASN A 91 -2.08 -8.86 0.15
C ASN A 91 -1.86 -10.36 0.33
N PHE A 92 -2.42 -10.94 1.38
CA PHE A 92 -2.49 -12.39 1.53
C PHE A 92 -3.68 -12.92 0.74
N GLY A 93 -3.42 -13.66 -0.32
CA GLY A 93 -4.40 -14.11 -1.29
C GLY A 93 -4.34 -13.36 -2.63
N ALA A 94 -4.84 -14.02 -3.67
CA ALA A 94 -4.83 -13.49 -5.02
C ALA A 94 -5.88 -12.37 -5.21
N ASN A 95 -5.55 -11.41 -6.06
CA ASN A 95 -6.48 -10.44 -6.63
C ASN A 95 -6.43 -10.61 -8.16
N LEU A 96 -7.22 -11.52 -8.70
CA LEU A 96 -7.19 -11.93 -10.12
C LEU A 96 -8.57 -11.83 -10.75
N GLY A 97 -8.61 -11.55 -12.05
CA GLY A 97 -9.85 -11.47 -12.81
C GLY A 97 -10.80 -10.40 -12.23
N ASP A 98 -12.04 -10.77 -12.00
CA ASP A 98 -13.08 -9.86 -11.52
C ASP A 98 -12.87 -9.43 -10.05
N ASP A 99 -12.12 -10.19 -9.26
CA ASP A 99 -11.82 -9.86 -7.86
C ASP A 99 -11.01 -8.57 -7.73
N VAL A 100 -10.28 -8.19 -8.77
CA VAL A 100 -9.52 -6.92 -8.84
C VAL A 100 -10.41 -5.70 -8.54
N ILE A 101 -11.67 -5.72 -9.00
CA ILE A 101 -12.62 -4.60 -8.82
C ILE A 101 -12.99 -4.42 -7.34
N TYR A 102 -13.01 -5.50 -6.57
CA TYR A 102 -13.41 -5.52 -5.17
C TYR A 102 -12.22 -5.41 -4.20
N SER A 103 -11.00 -5.47 -4.70
CA SER A 103 -9.79 -5.47 -3.89
C SER A 103 -9.47 -4.11 -3.28
N GLY A 104 -9.35 -4.05 -1.96
CA GLY A 104 -8.84 -2.88 -1.24
C GLY A 104 -7.39 -2.58 -1.56
N THR A 105 -6.57 -3.61 -1.73
CA THR A 105 -5.16 -3.48 -2.15
C THR A 105 -5.06 -2.80 -3.52
N VAL A 106 -5.83 -3.25 -4.50
CA VAL A 106 -5.86 -2.64 -5.84
C VAL A 106 -6.42 -1.22 -5.78
N ALA A 107 -7.46 -0.98 -4.98
CA ALA A 107 -8.08 0.33 -4.81
C ALA A 107 -7.10 1.40 -4.31
N GLY A 108 -6.22 1.07 -3.36
CA GLY A 108 -5.19 1.98 -2.90
C GLY A 108 -4.18 2.35 -4.00
N ALA A 109 -3.80 1.39 -4.86
CA ALA A 109 -2.94 1.67 -6.01
C ALA A 109 -3.65 2.54 -7.08
N ILE A 110 -4.93 2.28 -7.33
CA ILE A 110 -5.75 3.09 -8.23
C ILE A 110 -5.83 4.53 -7.73
N GLU A 111 -6.00 4.75 -6.43
CA GLU A 111 -6.02 6.09 -5.84
C GLU A 111 -4.71 6.84 -6.07
N GLY A 112 -3.56 6.18 -5.86
CA GLY A 112 -2.25 6.76 -6.16
C GLY A 112 -2.11 7.17 -7.62
N ARG A 113 -2.59 6.33 -8.55
CA ARG A 113 -2.62 6.63 -9.97
C ARG A 113 -3.52 7.83 -10.31
N PHE A 114 -4.70 7.94 -9.71
CA PHE A 114 -5.59 9.09 -9.91
C PHE A 114 -4.96 10.40 -9.45
N LEU A 115 -4.11 10.33 -8.41
CA LEU A 115 -3.36 11.48 -7.92
C LEU A 115 -2.05 11.73 -8.70
N GLY A 116 -1.85 11.05 -9.81
CA GLY A 116 -0.78 11.31 -10.77
C GLY A 116 0.53 10.57 -10.50
N LEU A 117 0.55 9.58 -9.61
CA LEU A 117 1.75 8.82 -9.27
C LEU A 117 1.76 7.44 -9.94
N PRO A 118 2.94 6.93 -10.35
CA PRO A 118 3.11 5.51 -10.63
C PRO A 118 2.64 4.69 -9.43
N SER A 119 1.95 3.58 -9.67
CA SER A 119 1.38 2.79 -8.58
C SER A 119 1.42 1.29 -8.89
N ILE A 120 1.71 0.48 -7.87
CA ILE A 120 1.81 -0.98 -7.95
C ILE A 120 0.94 -1.59 -6.86
N ALA A 121 0.14 -2.59 -7.21
CA ALA A 121 -0.56 -3.46 -6.25
C ALA A 121 0.12 -4.84 -6.24
N MET A 122 0.50 -5.31 -5.06
CA MET A 122 1.17 -6.60 -4.85
C MET A 122 0.29 -7.55 -4.07
N SER A 123 0.14 -8.77 -4.59
CA SER A 123 -0.61 -9.85 -3.93
C SER A 123 0.19 -11.14 -3.95
N LEU A 124 0.18 -11.87 -2.86
CA LEU A 124 0.68 -13.23 -2.78
C LEU A 124 -0.44 -14.18 -3.19
N ALA A 125 -0.36 -14.73 -4.39
CA ALA A 125 -1.39 -15.62 -4.95
C ALA A 125 -1.35 -17.02 -4.30
N SER A 126 -1.41 -17.08 -2.98
CA SER A 126 -1.41 -18.30 -2.18
C SER A 126 -2.21 -18.12 -0.90
N TRP A 127 -2.88 -19.15 -0.46
CA TRP A 127 -3.56 -19.26 0.83
C TRP A 127 -2.84 -20.25 1.78
N GLU A 128 -1.80 -20.91 1.28
CA GLU A 128 -1.13 -21.99 2.01
C GLU A 128 0.27 -21.64 2.50
N CYS A 129 0.87 -20.60 1.96
CA CYS A 129 2.24 -20.20 2.31
C CYS A 129 2.39 -18.70 2.45
N ASN A 130 3.28 -18.28 3.36
CA ASN A 130 3.54 -16.87 3.70
C ASN A 130 4.86 -16.39 3.09
N ASN A 131 5.10 -16.68 1.81
CA ASN A 131 6.34 -16.29 1.11
C ASN A 131 6.34 -14.79 0.75
N PHE A 132 6.06 -13.93 1.73
CA PHE A 132 6.05 -12.48 1.54
C PHE A 132 7.42 -11.93 1.17
N ASP A 133 8.51 -12.57 1.58
CA ASP A 133 9.88 -12.24 1.17
C ASP A 133 10.06 -12.36 -0.34
N THR A 134 9.56 -13.45 -0.94
CA THR A 134 9.60 -13.64 -2.39
C THR A 134 8.79 -12.56 -3.11
N ALA A 135 7.59 -12.25 -2.64
CA ALA A 135 6.76 -11.20 -3.21
C ALA A 135 7.41 -9.81 -3.07
N GLY A 136 8.05 -9.53 -1.93
CA GLY A 136 8.83 -8.32 -1.71
C GLY A 136 10.01 -8.19 -2.69
N ASN A 137 10.75 -9.27 -2.92
CA ASN A 137 11.86 -9.30 -3.88
C ASN A 137 11.40 -9.09 -5.32
N ILE A 138 10.24 -9.65 -5.70
CA ILE A 138 9.63 -9.39 -7.01
C ILE A 138 9.25 -7.91 -7.12
N CYS A 139 8.69 -7.31 -6.06
CA CYS A 139 8.38 -5.89 -6.06
C CYS A 139 9.63 -5.02 -6.31
N LEU A 140 10.79 -5.39 -5.76
CA LEU A 140 12.06 -4.71 -6.02
C LEU A 140 12.43 -4.71 -7.51
N LEU A 141 12.16 -5.79 -8.25
CA LEU A 141 12.44 -5.85 -9.68
C LEU A 141 11.59 -4.86 -10.48
N TYR A 142 10.34 -4.62 -10.08
CA TYR A 142 9.45 -3.65 -10.72
C TYR A 142 9.76 -2.20 -10.36
N THR A 143 10.41 -1.97 -9.22
CA THR A 143 10.72 -0.63 -8.71
C THR A 143 12.14 -0.21 -9.00
N SER A 144 13.02 -1.13 -9.40
CA SER A 144 14.40 -0.84 -9.77
C SER A 144 14.48 -0.27 -11.19
N PRO A 145 15.43 0.64 -11.47
CA PRO A 145 15.67 1.12 -12.83
C PRO A 145 15.97 -0.04 -13.77
N SER A 146 15.37 -0.02 -14.95
CA SER A 146 15.69 -1.00 -15.99
C SER A 146 17.15 -0.84 -16.43
N PRO A 147 17.89 -1.93 -16.69
CA PRO A 147 19.23 -1.84 -17.26
C PRO A 147 19.31 -1.16 -18.63
N ARG A 148 18.18 -0.81 -19.21
CA ARG A 148 18.05 -0.15 -20.53
C ARG A 148 17.73 1.33 -20.46
N ASP A 149 17.58 1.90 -19.26
CA ASP A 149 17.28 3.33 -19.05
C ASP A 149 18.56 4.14 -18.85
#